data_eb93aa18b7cb4c23bd26baf38d8699e0
#
_entry.id   eb93aa18b7cb4c23bd26baf38d8699e0
#
_cell.length_a   1.000
_cell.length_b   1.000
_cell.length_c   1.000
_cell.angle_alpha   90.00
_cell.angle_beta   90.00
_cell.angle_gamma   90.00
#
_symmetry.space_group_name_H-M   'P 1'
#
loop_
_entity.id
_entity.type
_entity.pdbx_description
1 polymer ?
#
loop_
_entity_poly.entity_id
_entity_poly.type
_entity_poly.pdbx_seq_one_letter_code
_entity_poly.pdbx_strand_id
1 'polypeptide(L)'
;MTSKPRNIILYFLLICILCFSSCSKRSSASSELLQAEKLMETLPDSALAILNKIPSPETLSNREYASYCLLFTQALDKNYITITSDSLIKKAVTYYENHNDIASLALSYYYMGRTYFDMQDALQAQQAYLKALELGESLNSTDLLIKINNSLGTLYSYQDIYETALPLYKKTLSLLEGSNDSTRISLALRNTARVFTETQQLDSAIYYYRQAIEIATPKSISSLYNDLGNLYLKTGQYEEAHDYIQKSIQTCLIPNPRYHLYLTYGEYLLKTAQYDSAQYYLKQSLQSPNIYTQAGSLNFLAQIERQKSDLIHYFKYWDHYEQLRDSIRINSHYENIRMVQSMFNYQHIADEKLKYEQEAARQMIIIYQILIITAFLFLTGFFFFKKEQKKKKKLLDLKEQQYKQSQQHIEDNKQQIKYLENALSNGQETLSDVKKQLFETQKLMLEMENRQISLKQNTLEILEHDLKKSALYIKIHKTETGLTESEWSELGLLIDATYSDFSKRIFDLSPYVSTEELRVCYLVKIGIPVKKIASLMRLTSSGVTQCRKRLYKKLTHEPENTEKFDQFIADL
;
A
#
# COMPACT_ATOMS: atom_id res chain seq x y z
N MET A 1 -51.82 53.57 38.74
CA MET A 1 -51.87 52.34 37.96
C MET A 1 -50.45 51.84 37.72
N THR A 2 -49.90 51.07 38.64
CA THR A 2 -48.55 50.45 38.56
C THR A 2 -48.73 48.98 38.88
N SER A 3 -48.72 48.13 37.88
CA SER A 3 -48.75 46.70 38.10
C SER A 3 -47.62 45.99 37.34
N LYS A 4 -46.71 45.50 38.13
CA LYS A 4 -46.05 44.20 38.03
C LYS A 4 -44.81 44.02 37.10
N PRO A 5 -43.63 44.37 37.55
CA PRO A 5 -42.40 43.67 37.08
C PRO A 5 -42.17 42.30 37.73
N ARG A 6 -42.92 41.97 38.82
CA ARG A 6 -42.70 40.74 39.63
C ARG A 6 -43.06 39.44 38.90
N ASN A 7 -44.00 39.47 37.98
CA ASN A 7 -44.39 38.26 37.22
C ASN A 7 -43.44 37.93 36.09
N ILE A 8 -42.76 38.91 35.48
CA ILE A 8 -41.78 38.69 34.41
C ILE A 8 -40.53 38.00 34.96
N ILE A 9 -40.08 38.38 36.15
CA ILE A 9 -38.93 37.75 36.83
C ILE A 9 -39.30 36.31 37.24
N LEU A 10 -40.55 36.05 37.66
CA LEU A 10 -41.01 34.71 38.00
C LEU A 10 -41.08 33.78 36.78
N TYR A 11 -41.53 34.30 35.61
CA TYR A 11 -41.52 33.56 34.35
C TYR A 11 -40.11 33.31 33.84
N PHE A 12 -39.22 34.26 33.99
CA PHE A 12 -37.82 34.09 33.62
C PHE A 12 -37.10 33.05 34.51
N LEU A 13 -37.37 33.06 35.82
CA LEU A 13 -36.90 32.05 36.77
C LEU A 13 -37.50 30.67 36.49
N LEU A 14 -38.77 30.58 36.10
CA LEU A 14 -39.42 29.34 35.72
C LEU A 14 -38.83 28.75 34.40
N ILE A 15 -38.56 29.61 33.42
CA ILE A 15 -37.89 29.22 32.16
C ILE A 15 -36.44 28.81 32.43
N CYS A 16 -35.71 29.50 33.31
CA CYS A 16 -34.39 29.08 33.72
C CYS A 16 -34.40 27.73 34.47
N ILE A 17 -35.36 27.50 35.35
CA ILE A 17 -35.51 26.22 36.05
C ILE A 17 -35.91 25.10 35.10
N LEU A 18 -36.74 25.35 34.08
CA LEU A 18 -37.04 24.42 33.01
C LEU A 18 -35.84 24.16 32.08
N CYS A 19 -35.00 25.16 31.83
CA CYS A 19 -33.74 24.99 31.08
C CYS A 19 -32.66 24.24 31.90
N PHE A 20 -32.61 24.40 33.23
CA PHE A 20 -31.70 23.65 34.10
C PHE A 20 -32.20 22.24 34.43
N SER A 21 -33.49 21.94 34.35
CA SER A 21 -34.00 20.57 34.47
C SER A 21 -33.90 19.76 33.18
N SER A 22 -33.47 20.38 32.08
CA SER A 22 -32.96 19.70 30.89
C SER A 22 -31.49 19.31 31.04
N CYS A 23 -30.98 19.14 32.26
CA CYS A 23 -29.80 18.34 32.51
C CYS A 23 -30.12 16.93 32.07
N SER A 24 -29.61 16.56 30.88
CA SER A 24 -29.74 15.25 30.28
C SER A 24 -29.49 14.19 31.34
N LYS A 25 -30.53 13.47 31.77
CA LYS A 25 -30.33 12.10 32.24
C LYS A 25 -29.54 11.46 31.12
N ARG A 26 -28.23 11.19 31.33
CA ARG A 26 -27.52 10.23 30.48
C ARG A 26 -28.47 9.06 30.39
N SER A 27 -28.91 8.72 29.19
CA SER A 27 -29.81 7.59 29.02
C SER A 27 -29.11 6.39 29.67
N SER A 28 -29.86 5.48 30.31
CA SER A 28 -29.23 4.27 30.87
C SER A 28 -28.43 3.54 29.80
N ALA A 29 -28.90 3.60 28.57
CA ALA A 29 -28.24 3.08 27.39
C ALA A 29 -26.85 3.68 27.13
N SER A 30 -26.63 5.00 27.28
CA SER A 30 -25.29 5.61 27.15
C SER A 30 -24.32 5.07 28.20
N SER A 31 -24.81 4.77 29.43
CA SER A 31 -24.00 4.16 30.48
C SER A 31 -23.64 2.71 30.15
N GLU A 32 -24.60 1.95 29.62
CA GLU A 32 -24.44 0.55 29.23
C GLU A 32 -23.47 0.42 28.02
N LEU A 33 -23.56 1.29 27.01
CA LEU A 33 -22.62 1.32 25.88
C LEU A 33 -21.20 1.59 26.37
N LEU A 34 -20.99 2.59 27.22
CA LEU A 34 -19.69 2.90 27.77
C LEU A 34 -19.12 1.77 28.63
N GLN A 35 -19.98 1.07 29.39
CA GLN A 35 -19.57 -0.09 30.19
C GLN A 35 -19.17 -1.26 29.27
N ALA A 36 -19.95 -1.55 28.22
CA ALA A 36 -19.65 -2.58 27.25
C ALA A 36 -18.32 -2.30 26.54
N GLU A 37 -18.09 -1.05 26.13
CA GLU A 37 -16.83 -0.62 25.50
C GLU A 37 -15.61 -0.88 26.40
N LYS A 38 -15.69 -0.53 27.68
CA LYS A 38 -14.59 -0.75 28.65
C LYS A 38 -14.28 -2.23 28.87
N LEU A 39 -15.29 -3.08 28.81
CA LEU A 39 -15.13 -4.54 29.02
C LEU A 39 -14.73 -5.27 27.75
N MET A 40 -14.83 -4.64 26.58
CA MET A 40 -14.73 -5.27 25.28
C MET A 40 -13.42 -6.03 25.06
N GLU A 41 -12.31 -5.52 25.56
CA GLU A 41 -11.00 -6.15 25.38
C GLU A 41 -10.72 -7.24 26.45
N THR A 42 -11.25 -7.09 27.66
CA THR A 42 -10.92 -7.96 28.80
C THR A 42 -11.96 -9.04 29.05
N LEU A 43 -13.24 -8.71 28.91
CA LEU A 43 -14.40 -9.57 29.20
C LEU A 43 -15.48 -9.42 28.11
N PRO A 44 -15.21 -9.85 26.86
CA PRO A 44 -16.10 -9.64 25.72
C PRO A 44 -17.47 -10.34 25.88
N ASP A 45 -17.55 -11.45 26.60
CA ASP A 45 -18.79 -12.13 26.96
C ASP A 45 -19.68 -11.25 27.84
N SER A 46 -19.09 -10.59 28.83
CA SER A 46 -19.80 -9.63 29.69
C SER A 46 -20.23 -8.38 28.91
N ALA A 47 -19.37 -7.89 27.98
CA ALA A 47 -19.74 -6.80 27.09
C ALA A 47 -20.97 -7.17 26.23
N LEU A 48 -20.95 -8.35 25.62
CA LEU A 48 -22.10 -8.85 24.85
C LEU A 48 -23.37 -8.99 25.70
N ALA A 49 -23.24 -9.51 26.92
CA ALA A 49 -24.37 -9.62 27.85
C ALA A 49 -24.98 -8.27 28.22
N ILE A 50 -24.18 -7.22 28.37
CA ILE A 50 -24.65 -5.86 28.61
C ILE A 50 -25.39 -5.32 27.39
N LEU A 51 -24.78 -5.47 26.18
CA LEU A 51 -25.41 -5.00 24.95
C LEU A 51 -26.76 -5.68 24.66
N ASN A 52 -26.86 -6.97 24.95
CA ASN A 52 -28.14 -7.72 24.84
C ASN A 52 -29.25 -7.24 25.79
N LYS A 53 -28.90 -6.52 26.85
CA LYS A 53 -29.90 -5.98 27.81
C LYS A 53 -30.49 -4.65 27.36
N ILE A 54 -29.92 -4.00 26.33
CA ILE A 54 -30.43 -2.73 25.80
C ILE A 54 -31.74 -3.02 25.04
N PRO A 55 -32.91 -2.55 25.54
CA PRO A 55 -34.17 -2.80 24.88
C PRO A 55 -34.31 -1.88 23.66
N SER A 56 -34.80 -2.43 22.54
CA SER A 56 -35.11 -1.68 21.33
C SER A 56 -33.96 -0.71 20.90
N PRO A 57 -32.77 -1.23 20.58
CA PRO A 57 -31.60 -0.37 20.27
C PRO A 57 -31.86 0.63 19.14
N GLU A 58 -32.77 0.32 18.23
CA GLU A 58 -33.21 1.16 17.12
C GLU A 58 -33.92 2.46 17.56
N THR A 59 -34.32 2.56 18.81
CA THR A 59 -34.96 3.78 19.40
C THR A 59 -33.93 4.74 20.01
N LEU A 60 -32.65 4.34 20.06
CA LEU A 60 -31.55 5.18 20.52
C LEU A 60 -31.34 6.37 19.59
N SER A 61 -30.61 7.39 20.05
CA SER A 61 -30.15 8.45 19.17
C SER A 61 -29.27 7.86 18.07
N ASN A 62 -29.21 8.49 16.89
CA ASN A 62 -28.42 8.00 15.76
C ASN A 62 -26.96 7.70 16.14
N ARG A 63 -26.36 8.51 17.00
CA ARG A 63 -24.99 8.30 17.51
C ARG A 63 -24.89 7.07 18.39
N GLU A 64 -25.79 6.93 19.35
CA GLU A 64 -25.81 5.80 20.28
C GLU A 64 -26.11 4.50 19.52
N TYR A 65 -27.02 4.54 18.55
CA TYR A 65 -27.35 3.38 17.73
C TYR A 65 -26.17 2.94 16.86
N ALA A 66 -25.43 3.87 16.26
CA ALA A 66 -24.22 3.55 15.52
C ALA A 66 -23.14 2.93 16.43
N SER A 67 -22.96 3.50 17.63
CA SER A 67 -22.05 2.96 18.64
C SER A 67 -22.48 1.56 19.09
N TYR A 68 -23.78 1.34 19.33
CA TYR A 68 -24.33 0.03 19.64
C TYR A 68 -24.03 -0.98 18.52
N CYS A 69 -24.30 -0.63 17.27
CA CYS A 69 -24.07 -1.51 16.12
C CYS A 69 -22.59 -1.91 16.00
N LEU A 70 -21.67 -0.97 16.18
CA LEU A 70 -20.23 -1.23 16.18
C LEU A 70 -19.83 -2.15 17.34
N LEU A 71 -20.19 -1.79 18.57
CA LEU A 71 -19.83 -2.55 19.78
C LEU A 71 -20.46 -3.95 19.78
N PHE A 72 -21.68 -4.08 19.29
CA PHE A 72 -22.36 -5.37 19.21
C PHE A 72 -21.66 -6.30 18.21
N THR A 73 -21.31 -5.79 17.03
CA THR A 73 -20.54 -6.54 16.02
C THR A 73 -19.17 -6.93 16.58
N GLN A 74 -18.50 -6.01 17.25
CA GLN A 74 -17.23 -6.28 17.94
C GLN A 74 -17.36 -7.37 18.99
N ALA A 75 -18.42 -7.31 19.81
CA ALA A 75 -18.65 -8.31 20.84
C ALA A 75 -18.95 -9.70 20.28
N LEU A 76 -19.68 -9.79 19.15
CA LEU A 76 -19.90 -11.06 18.45
C LEU A 76 -18.58 -11.65 17.97
N ASP A 77 -17.76 -10.86 17.26
CA ASP A 77 -16.46 -11.30 16.74
C ASP A 77 -15.53 -11.80 17.85
N LYS A 78 -15.43 -11.03 18.95
CA LYS A 78 -14.57 -11.39 20.09
C LYS A 78 -15.04 -12.60 20.89
N ASN A 79 -16.31 -12.94 20.82
CA ASN A 79 -16.89 -14.15 21.41
C ASN A 79 -16.92 -15.33 20.44
N TYR A 80 -16.27 -15.20 19.26
CA TYR A 80 -16.22 -16.24 18.21
C TYR A 80 -17.62 -16.66 17.73
N ILE A 81 -18.59 -15.74 17.75
CA ILE A 81 -19.93 -15.96 17.22
C ILE A 81 -19.93 -15.54 15.76
N THR A 82 -20.17 -16.50 14.87
CA THR A 82 -20.19 -16.27 13.42
C THR A 82 -21.25 -15.25 13.05
N ILE A 83 -20.84 -14.19 12.35
CA ILE A 83 -21.72 -13.11 11.91
C ILE A 83 -22.25 -13.46 10.52
N THR A 84 -23.57 -13.56 10.39
CA THR A 84 -24.25 -13.98 9.15
C THR A 84 -24.91 -12.84 8.38
N SER A 85 -24.83 -11.60 8.89
CA SER A 85 -25.43 -10.41 8.26
C SER A 85 -24.61 -9.17 8.52
N ASP A 86 -24.44 -8.35 7.51
CA ASP A 86 -23.75 -7.06 7.56
C ASP A 86 -24.66 -5.87 7.97
N SER A 87 -25.93 -6.14 8.24
CA SER A 87 -26.96 -5.10 8.46
C SER A 87 -26.63 -4.16 9.60
N LEU A 88 -26.09 -4.67 10.72
CA LEU A 88 -25.73 -3.85 11.88
C LEU A 88 -24.49 -3.01 11.61
N ILE A 89 -23.42 -3.64 11.15
CA ILE A 89 -22.16 -2.91 10.94
C ILE A 89 -22.27 -1.86 9.82
N LYS A 90 -23.10 -2.09 8.80
CA LYS A 90 -23.41 -1.09 7.78
C LYS A 90 -24.05 0.18 8.37
N LYS A 91 -24.89 0.05 9.42
CA LYS A 91 -25.45 1.22 10.11
C LYS A 91 -24.37 2.05 10.79
N ALA A 92 -23.41 1.39 11.44
CA ALA A 92 -22.25 2.07 12.05
C ALA A 92 -21.40 2.77 10.98
N VAL A 93 -21.01 2.07 9.91
CA VAL A 93 -20.22 2.64 8.81
C VAL A 93 -20.93 3.86 8.22
N THR A 94 -22.19 3.72 7.80
CA THR A 94 -22.96 4.82 7.20
C THR A 94 -23.07 6.04 8.12
N TYR A 95 -23.20 5.83 9.43
CA TYR A 95 -23.23 6.93 10.37
C TYR A 95 -21.89 7.65 10.44
N TYR A 96 -20.78 6.90 10.66
CA TYR A 96 -19.46 7.48 10.87
C TYR A 96 -18.84 8.07 9.58
N GLU A 97 -19.23 7.59 8.39
CA GLU A 97 -18.87 8.23 7.10
C GLU A 97 -19.35 9.68 6.99
N ASN A 98 -20.50 9.98 7.60
CA ASN A 98 -21.10 11.31 7.56
C ASN A 98 -20.75 12.16 8.79
N HIS A 99 -19.90 11.66 9.70
CA HIS A 99 -19.51 12.35 10.92
C HIS A 99 -17.99 12.30 11.08
N ASN A 100 -17.41 13.35 11.60
CA ASN A 100 -15.94 13.50 11.71
C ASN A 100 -15.37 12.68 12.91
N ASP A 101 -15.70 11.38 12.97
CA ASP A 101 -15.16 10.42 13.93
C ASP A 101 -14.40 9.33 13.18
N ILE A 102 -13.19 9.69 12.73
CA ILE A 102 -12.33 8.84 11.90
C ILE A 102 -11.94 7.55 12.64
N ALA A 103 -11.76 7.59 13.96
CA ALA A 103 -11.39 6.42 14.74
C ALA A 103 -12.51 5.36 14.77
N SER A 104 -13.74 5.78 15.05
CA SER A 104 -14.91 4.89 15.01
C SER A 104 -15.22 4.41 13.59
N LEU A 105 -14.97 5.23 12.57
CA LEU A 105 -15.10 4.85 11.17
C LEU A 105 -14.10 3.75 10.79
N ALA A 106 -12.82 3.93 11.12
CA ALA A 106 -11.78 2.96 10.84
C ALA A 106 -12.07 1.60 11.52
N LEU A 107 -12.50 1.64 12.77
CA LEU A 107 -12.89 0.44 13.51
C LEU A 107 -14.15 -0.21 12.92
N SER A 108 -15.11 0.58 12.45
CA SER A 108 -16.34 0.08 11.79
C SER A 108 -16.00 -0.62 10.48
N TYR A 109 -15.10 -0.08 9.65
CA TYR A 109 -14.62 -0.76 8.44
C TYR A 109 -13.84 -2.04 8.76
N TYR A 110 -13.03 -2.05 9.82
CA TYR A 110 -12.35 -3.28 10.27
C TYR A 110 -13.36 -4.38 10.60
N TYR A 111 -14.38 -4.08 11.44
CA TYR A 111 -15.40 -5.07 11.81
C TYR A 111 -16.36 -5.40 10.66
N MET A 112 -16.56 -4.50 9.71
CA MET A 112 -17.25 -4.82 8.46
C MET A 112 -16.44 -5.85 7.63
N GLY A 113 -15.12 -5.70 7.56
CA GLY A 113 -14.24 -6.70 6.97
C GLY A 113 -14.31 -8.06 7.68
N ARG A 114 -14.34 -8.07 9.03
CA ARG A 114 -14.55 -9.28 9.83
C ARG A 114 -15.89 -9.95 9.53
N THR A 115 -16.95 -9.14 9.43
CA THR A 115 -18.30 -9.61 9.09
C THR A 115 -18.32 -10.28 7.72
N TYR A 116 -17.76 -9.64 6.70
CA TYR A 116 -17.69 -10.23 5.35
C TYR A 116 -16.81 -11.47 5.30
N PHE A 117 -15.73 -11.52 6.08
CA PHE A 117 -14.91 -12.72 6.21
C PHE A 117 -15.72 -13.90 6.76
N ASP A 118 -16.52 -13.69 7.82
CA ASP A 118 -17.42 -14.70 8.37
C ASP A 118 -18.51 -15.13 7.38
N MET A 119 -19.01 -14.19 6.57
CA MET A 119 -19.95 -14.45 5.48
C MET A 119 -19.31 -15.11 4.25
N GLN A 120 -18.01 -15.36 4.27
CA GLN A 120 -17.22 -15.92 3.17
C GLN A 120 -17.22 -15.04 1.90
N ASP A 121 -17.49 -13.75 2.02
CA ASP A 121 -17.35 -12.77 0.95
C ASP A 121 -15.96 -12.13 1.01
N ALA A 122 -14.99 -12.83 0.44
CA ALA A 122 -13.57 -12.45 0.49
C ALA A 122 -13.30 -11.09 -0.17
N LEU A 123 -14.04 -10.76 -1.24
CA LEU A 123 -13.87 -9.50 -1.97
C LEU A 123 -14.33 -8.30 -1.14
N GLN A 124 -15.52 -8.38 -0.54
CA GLN A 124 -16.03 -7.32 0.32
C GLN A 124 -15.21 -7.20 1.61
N ALA A 125 -14.75 -8.34 2.16
CA ALA A 125 -13.84 -8.33 3.31
C ALA A 125 -12.54 -7.57 3.00
N GLN A 126 -11.92 -7.85 1.84
CA GLN A 126 -10.73 -7.15 1.39
C GLN A 126 -10.94 -5.64 1.27
N GLN A 127 -12.01 -5.23 0.57
CA GLN A 127 -12.33 -3.81 0.37
C GLN A 127 -12.52 -3.07 1.70
N ALA A 128 -13.23 -3.69 2.65
CA ALA A 128 -13.45 -3.12 3.97
C ALA A 128 -12.14 -3.00 4.78
N TYR A 129 -11.30 -4.05 4.77
CA TYR A 129 -10.00 -4.00 5.45
C TYR A 129 -9.05 -2.97 4.83
N LEU A 130 -9.04 -2.79 3.50
CA LEU A 130 -8.20 -1.80 2.85
C LEU A 130 -8.63 -0.37 3.21
N LYS A 131 -9.94 -0.10 3.29
CA LYS A 131 -10.43 1.19 3.82
C LYS A 131 -10.07 1.41 5.28
N ALA A 132 -10.18 0.35 6.11
CA ALA A 132 -9.74 0.41 7.51
C ALA A 132 -8.23 0.68 7.61
N LEU A 133 -7.42 0.10 6.72
CA LEU A 133 -5.97 0.29 6.66
C LEU A 133 -5.61 1.75 6.38
N GLU A 134 -6.19 2.34 5.33
CA GLU A 134 -5.98 3.75 4.96
C GLU A 134 -6.30 4.70 6.13
N LEU A 135 -7.46 4.50 6.78
CA LEU A 135 -7.84 5.30 7.94
C LEU A 135 -6.94 5.04 9.16
N GLY A 136 -6.56 3.78 9.40
CA GLY A 136 -5.68 3.38 10.49
C GLY A 136 -4.29 3.98 10.37
N GLU A 137 -3.75 4.08 9.15
CA GLU A 137 -2.48 4.74 8.84
C GLU A 137 -2.57 6.25 9.11
N SER A 138 -3.65 6.89 8.67
CA SER A 138 -3.86 8.33 8.93
C SER A 138 -3.95 8.67 10.43
N LEU A 139 -4.48 7.74 11.23
CA LEU A 139 -4.60 7.86 12.69
C LEU A 139 -3.29 7.49 13.43
N ASN A 140 -2.31 6.90 12.75
CA ASN A 140 -1.13 6.26 13.38
C ASN A 140 -1.51 5.28 14.51
N SER A 141 -2.64 4.56 14.35
CA SER A 141 -3.18 3.65 15.36
C SER A 141 -2.51 2.28 15.28
N THR A 142 -1.41 2.09 16.00
CA THR A 142 -0.65 0.83 16.01
C THR A 142 -1.52 -0.39 16.31
N ASP A 143 -2.42 -0.31 17.30
CA ASP A 143 -3.31 -1.42 17.67
C ASP A 143 -4.26 -1.83 16.52
N LEU A 144 -4.85 -0.84 15.86
CA LEU A 144 -5.72 -1.10 14.72
C LEU A 144 -4.94 -1.64 13.51
N LEU A 145 -3.75 -1.10 13.24
CA LEU A 145 -2.87 -1.57 12.16
C LEU A 145 -2.44 -3.03 12.36
N ILE A 146 -2.13 -3.44 13.60
CA ILE A 146 -1.85 -4.85 13.94
C ILE A 146 -3.04 -5.73 13.58
N LYS A 147 -4.25 -5.35 14.01
CA LYS A 147 -5.48 -6.11 13.74
C LYS A 147 -5.74 -6.23 12.24
N ILE A 148 -5.63 -5.14 11.49
CA ILE A 148 -5.90 -5.10 10.05
C ILE A 148 -4.87 -5.92 9.27
N ASN A 149 -3.57 -5.70 9.50
CA ASN A 149 -2.53 -6.43 8.78
C ASN A 149 -2.62 -7.94 9.03
N ASN A 150 -2.92 -8.35 10.27
CA ASN A 150 -3.14 -9.77 10.59
C ASN A 150 -4.38 -10.33 9.86
N SER A 151 -5.49 -9.58 9.80
CA SER A 151 -6.72 -10.02 9.15
C SER A 151 -6.60 -10.07 7.62
N LEU A 152 -5.95 -9.07 7.00
CA LEU A 152 -5.62 -9.08 5.57
C LEU A 152 -4.67 -10.23 5.23
N GLY A 153 -3.63 -10.44 6.04
CA GLY A 153 -2.71 -11.57 5.87
C GLY A 153 -3.46 -12.90 5.93
N THR A 154 -4.41 -13.04 6.86
CA THR A 154 -5.26 -14.22 6.97
C THR A 154 -6.15 -14.39 5.74
N LEU A 155 -6.81 -13.32 5.29
CA LEU A 155 -7.63 -13.34 4.08
C LEU A 155 -6.83 -13.81 2.86
N TYR A 156 -5.64 -13.24 2.64
CA TYR A 156 -4.79 -13.63 1.51
C TYR A 156 -4.25 -15.06 1.64
N SER A 157 -3.93 -15.51 2.86
CA SER A 157 -3.50 -16.89 3.10
C SER A 157 -4.60 -17.90 2.75
N TYR A 158 -5.87 -17.59 3.04
CA TYR A 158 -7.02 -18.43 2.65
C TYR A 158 -7.30 -18.43 1.13
N GLN A 159 -6.68 -17.49 0.41
CA GLN A 159 -6.76 -17.38 -1.05
C GLN A 159 -5.46 -17.84 -1.73
N ASP A 160 -4.56 -18.49 -1.01
CA ASP A 160 -3.24 -18.96 -1.48
C ASP A 160 -2.34 -17.83 -2.05
N ILE A 161 -2.61 -16.56 -1.69
CA ILE A 161 -1.84 -15.38 -2.11
C ILE A 161 -0.72 -15.10 -1.06
N TYR A 162 0.20 -16.05 -0.91
CA TYR A 162 1.22 -16.04 0.13
C TYR A 162 2.25 -14.92 -0.03
N GLU A 163 2.52 -14.49 -1.26
CA GLU A 163 3.42 -13.36 -1.57
C GLU A 163 2.93 -12.03 -0.98
N THR A 164 1.61 -11.87 -0.82
CA THR A 164 1.02 -10.68 -0.19
C THR A 164 0.80 -10.89 1.31
N ALA A 165 0.45 -12.10 1.74
CA ALA A 165 0.19 -12.41 3.15
C ALA A 165 1.45 -12.29 4.02
N LEU A 166 2.61 -12.78 3.55
CA LEU A 166 3.85 -12.79 4.33
C LEU A 166 4.35 -11.39 4.72
N PRO A 167 4.41 -10.40 3.83
CA PRO A 167 4.75 -9.02 4.19
C PRO A 167 3.84 -8.42 5.28
N LEU A 168 2.53 -8.70 5.23
CA LEU A 168 1.57 -8.20 6.21
C LEU A 168 1.81 -8.81 7.60
N TYR A 169 2.08 -10.10 7.70
CA TYR A 169 2.43 -10.73 8.97
C TYR A 169 3.77 -10.23 9.51
N LYS A 170 4.78 -10.03 8.65
CA LYS A 170 6.05 -9.41 9.04
C LYS A 170 5.85 -7.97 9.52
N LYS A 171 4.97 -7.20 8.87
CA LYS A 171 4.60 -5.86 9.33
C LYS A 171 3.93 -5.91 10.70
N THR A 172 3.04 -6.89 10.92
CA THR A 172 2.42 -7.13 12.23
C THR A 172 3.48 -7.41 13.31
N LEU A 173 4.47 -8.25 13.02
CA LEU A 173 5.57 -8.52 13.95
C LEU A 173 6.39 -7.27 14.25
N SER A 174 6.72 -6.46 13.24
CA SER A 174 7.46 -5.21 13.45
C SER A 174 6.68 -4.20 14.30
N LEU A 175 5.35 -4.12 14.14
CA LEU A 175 4.48 -3.28 14.96
C LEU A 175 4.36 -3.78 16.42
N LEU A 176 4.65 -5.05 16.66
CA LEU A 176 4.64 -5.68 17.99
C LEU A 176 6.02 -5.66 18.67
N GLU A 177 7.06 -5.14 18.03
CA GLU A 177 8.38 -5.02 18.63
C GLU A 177 8.32 -4.18 19.91
N GLY A 178 8.86 -4.73 21.01
CA GLY A 178 8.81 -4.11 22.33
C GLY A 178 7.47 -4.25 23.08
N SER A 179 6.48 -4.93 22.48
CA SER A 179 5.21 -5.22 23.15
C SER A 179 5.37 -6.42 24.11
N ASN A 180 4.64 -6.38 25.22
CA ASN A 180 4.51 -7.51 26.16
C ASN A 180 3.31 -8.41 25.83
N ASP A 181 2.63 -8.21 24.71
CA ASP A 181 1.45 -8.98 24.32
C ASP A 181 1.85 -10.32 23.67
N SER A 182 2.22 -11.29 24.51
CA SER A 182 2.61 -12.63 24.08
C SER A 182 1.55 -13.30 23.19
N THR A 183 0.27 -13.01 23.41
CA THR A 183 -0.81 -13.61 22.62
C THR A 183 -0.78 -13.13 21.17
N ARG A 184 -0.68 -11.82 20.95
CA ARG A 184 -0.62 -11.25 19.60
C ARG A 184 0.70 -11.59 18.90
N ILE A 185 1.82 -11.58 19.63
CA ILE A 185 3.13 -11.95 19.08
C ILE A 185 3.11 -13.43 18.65
N SER A 186 2.64 -14.33 19.52
CA SER A 186 2.53 -15.76 19.22
C SER A 186 1.63 -16.03 18.00
N LEU A 187 0.50 -15.32 17.88
CA LEU A 187 -0.40 -15.41 16.73
C LEU A 187 0.29 -14.95 15.42
N ALA A 188 0.99 -13.84 15.45
CA ALA A 188 1.69 -13.32 14.28
C ALA A 188 2.84 -14.23 13.83
N LEU A 189 3.61 -14.78 14.77
CA LEU A 189 4.63 -15.79 14.50
C LEU A 189 4.03 -17.07 13.90
N ARG A 190 2.91 -17.56 14.46
CA ARG A 190 2.17 -18.71 13.96
C ARG A 190 1.71 -18.50 12.51
N ASN A 191 1.13 -17.35 12.22
CA ASN A 191 0.63 -17.04 10.87
C ASN A 191 1.78 -16.92 9.86
N THR A 192 2.91 -16.34 10.27
CA THR A 192 4.15 -16.33 9.48
C THR A 192 4.65 -17.74 9.21
N ALA A 193 4.67 -18.61 10.24
CA ALA A 193 5.08 -20.00 10.10
C ALA A 193 4.17 -20.78 9.15
N ARG A 194 2.87 -20.57 9.19
CA ARG A 194 1.91 -21.20 8.27
C ARG A 194 2.20 -20.84 6.82
N VAL A 195 2.48 -19.57 6.52
CA VAL A 195 2.86 -19.17 5.14
C VAL A 195 4.13 -19.92 4.72
N PHE A 196 5.15 -19.99 5.56
CA PHE A 196 6.36 -20.75 5.25
C PHE A 196 6.09 -22.27 5.08
N THR A 197 5.13 -22.83 5.81
CA THR A 197 4.68 -24.22 5.61
C THR A 197 4.09 -24.41 4.22
N GLU A 198 3.16 -23.55 3.81
CA GLU A 198 2.49 -23.67 2.50
C GLU A 198 3.44 -23.35 1.34
N THR A 199 4.43 -22.49 1.53
CA THR A 199 5.49 -22.18 0.54
C THR A 199 6.69 -23.15 0.61
N GLN A 200 6.58 -24.25 1.37
CA GLN A 200 7.59 -25.32 1.51
C GLN A 200 8.96 -24.84 2.05
N GLN A 201 8.99 -23.75 2.77
CA GLN A 201 10.18 -23.22 3.44
C GLN A 201 10.26 -23.78 4.88
N LEU A 202 10.50 -25.07 5.00
CA LEU A 202 10.30 -25.86 6.22
C LEU A 202 11.15 -25.39 7.41
N ASP A 203 12.41 -25.05 7.18
CA ASP A 203 13.31 -24.57 8.26
C ASP A 203 12.79 -23.25 8.85
N SER A 204 12.34 -22.35 7.99
CA SER A 204 11.72 -21.08 8.41
C SER A 204 10.41 -21.34 9.17
N ALA A 205 9.58 -22.27 8.70
CA ALA A 205 8.33 -22.62 9.37
C ALA A 205 8.59 -23.15 10.79
N ILE A 206 9.51 -24.10 10.94
CA ILE A 206 9.90 -24.67 12.23
C ILE A 206 10.46 -23.60 13.17
N TYR A 207 11.31 -22.71 12.65
CA TYR A 207 11.88 -21.62 13.44
C TYR A 207 10.78 -20.71 14.02
N TYR A 208 9.85 -20.25 13.18
CA TYR A 208 8.76 -19.37 13.64
C TYR A 208 7.76 -20.09 14.55
N TYR A 209 7.45 -21.38 14.31
CA TYR A 209 6.61 -22.15 15.24
C TYR A 209 7.26 -22.32 16.61
N ARG A 210 8.56 -22.61 16.68
CA ARG A 210 9.27 -22.73 17.96
C ARG A 210 9.23 -21.44 18.75
N GLN A 211 9.51 -20.32 18.12
CA GLN A 211 9.39 -19.01 18.76
C GLN A 211 7.97 -18.74 19.26
N ALA A 212 6.95 -19.09 18.46
CA ALA A 212 5.56 -18.93 18.88
C ALA A 212 5.21 -19.80 20.10
N ILE A 213 5.74 -21.01 20.17
CA ILE A 213 5.52 -21.96 21.26
C ILE A 213 6.17 -21.48 22.57
N GLU A 214 7.39 -20.90 22.51
CA GLU A 214 8.11 -20.39 23.69
C GLU A 214 7.34 -19.32 24.45
N ILE A 215 6.54 -18.52 23.76
CA ILE A 215 5.75 -17.43 24.34
C ILE A 215 4.25 -17.72 24.40
N ALA A 216 3.86 -18.95 24.02
CA ALA A 216 2.45 -19.31 23.88
C ALA A 216 1.71 -19.28 25.22
N THR A 217 0.47 -18.79 25.17
CA THR A 217 -0.45 -18.89 26.32
C THR A 217 -1.15 -20.25 26.34
N PRO A 218 -1.72 -20.68 27.48
CA PRO A 218 -2.51 -21.92 27.54
C PRO A 218 -3.64 -21.99 26.52
N LYS A 219 -4.17 -20.84 26.07
CA LYS A 219 -5.22 -20.77 25.04
C LYS A 219 -4.70 -21.02 23.62
N SER A 220 -3.45 -20.69 23.33
CA SER A 220 -2.87 -20.77 21.97
C SER A 220 -2.00 -21.99 21.73
N ILE A 221 -1.44 -22.60 22.78
CA ILE A 221 -0.42 -23.67 22.67
C ILE A 221 -0.92 -24.91 21.92
N SER A 222 -2.17 -25.32 22.13
CA SER A 222 -2.77 -26.46 21.45
C SER A 222 -2.78 -26.28 19.93
N SER A 223 -3.18 -25.10 19.47
CA SER A 223 -3.20 -24.80 18.03
C SER A 223 -1.81 -24.78 17.40
N LEU A 224 -0.81 -24.31 18.12
CA LEU A 224 0.58 -24.30 17.65
C LEU A 224 1.13 -25.72 17.51
N TYR A 225 0.87 -26.58 18.51
CA TYR A 225 1.24 -27.99 18.41
C TYR A 225 0.53 -28.70 17.25
N ASN A 226 -0.76 -28.39 17.01
CA ASN A 226 -1.48 -28.95 15.88
C ASN A 226 -0.87 -28.52 14.53
N ASP A 227 -0.53 -27.24 14.38
CA ASP A 227 0.07 -26.72 13.14
C ASP A 227 1.47 -27.34 12.90
N LEU A 228 2.27 -27.47 13.95
CA LEU A 228 3.59 -28.12 13.85
C LEU A 228 3.46 -29.63 13.57
N GLY A 229 2.48 -30.30 14.18
CA GLY A 229 2.14 -31.69 13.85
C GLY A 229 1.74 -31.85 12.38
N ASN A 230 0.94 -30.94 11.86
CA ASN A 230 0.56 -30.90 10.44
C ASN A 230 1.78 -30.67 9.52
N LEU A 231 2.71 -29.78 9.89
CA LEU A 231 3.97 -29.60 9.16
C LEU A 231 4.73 -30.93 9.05
N TYR A 232 4.90 -31.65 10.16
CA TYR A 232 5.59 -32.94 10.18
C TYR A 232 4.84 -34.04 9.40
N LEU A 233 3.50 -34.01 9.37
CA LEU A 233 2.71 -34.87 8.48
C LEU A 233 3.00 -34.61 7.01
N LYS A 234 3.03 -33.34 6.60
CA LYS A 234 3.33 -32.92 5.21
C LYS A 234 4.74 -33.34 4.79
N THR A 235 5.68 -33.42 5.71
CA THR A 235 7.08 -33.83 5.46
C THR A 235 7.32 -35.31 5.62
N GLY A 236 6.32 -36.11 6.01
CA GLY A 236 6.41 -37.54 6.18
C GLY A 236 7.12 -37.97 7.48
N GLN A 237 7.36 -37.06 8.42
CA GLN A 237 7.96 -37.30 9.72
C GLN A 237 6.86 -37.71 10.73
N TYR A 238 6.41 -38.97 10.63
CA TYR A 238 5.20 -39.42 11.32
C TYR A 238 5.36 -39.57 12.84
N GLU A 239 6.55 -39.80 13.33
CA GLU A 239 6.81 -39.91 14.76
C GLU A 239 6.72 -38.54 15.44
N GLU A 240 7.39 -37.54 14.89
CA GLU A 240 7.30 -36.15 15.36
C GLU A 240 5.88 -35.61 15.22
N ALA A 241 5.21 -35.91 14.09
CA ALA A 241 3.83 -35.54 13.88
C ALA A 241 2.92 -36.08 14.98
N HIS A 242 3.06 -37.38 15.34
CA HIS A 242 2.28 -37.98 16.39
C HIS A 242 2.49 -37.30 17.74
N ASP A 243 3.75 -37.04 18.12
CA ASP A 243 4.08 -36.40 19.39
C ASP A 243 3.43 -35.02 19.51
N TYR A 244 3.54 -34.17 18.46
CA TYR A 244 2.94 -32.85 18.48
C TYR A 244 1.42 -32.88 18.41
N ILE A 245 0.80 -33.79 17.67
CA ILE A 245 -0.65 -33.96 17.62
C ILE A 245 -1.18 -34.38 18.99
N GLN A 246 -0.51 -35.30 19.66
CA GLN A 246 -0.89 -35.72 21.01
C GLN A 246 -0.75 -34.58 22.04
N LYS A 247 0.35 -33.81 21.99
CA LYS A 247 0.51 -32.59 22.80
C LYS A 247 -0.62 -31.60 22.54
N SER A 248 -1.03 -31.42 21.28
CA SER A 248 -2.14 -30.54 20.89
C SER A 248 -3.45 -30.98 21.55
N ILE A 249 -3.78 -32.27 21.47
CA ILE A 249 -5.01 -32.84 22.06
C ILE A 249 -5.02 -32.68 23.58
N GLN A 250 -3.88 -32.96 24.25
CA GLN A 250 -3.72 -32.87 25.70
C GLN A 250 -3.84 -31.44 26.23
N THR A 251 -3.30 -30.46 25.50
CA THR A 251 -3.29 -29.05 25.91
C THR A 251 -4.54 -28.27 25.48
N CYS A 252 -5.44 -28.90 24.74
CA CYS A 252 -6.64 -28.24 24.24
C CYS A 252 -7.64 -27.93 25.37
N LEU A 253 -7.86 -26.65 25.62
CA LEU A 253 -8.82 -26.17 26.62
C LEU A 253 -10.26 -26.11 26.11
N ILE A 254 -10.44 -26.22 24.78
CA ILE A 254 -11.79 -26.16 24.16
C ILE A 254 -12.53 -27.47 24.49
N PRO A 255 -13.78 -27.39 24.98
CA PRO A 255 -14.60 -28.57 25.15
C PRO A 255 -14.82 -29.33 23.83
N ASN A 256 -15.12 -30.64 23.91
CA ASN A 256 -15.52 -31.40 22.72
C ASN A 256 -16.81 -30.78 22.10
N PRO A 257 -16.93 -30.80 20.77
CA PRO A 257 -16.06 -31.46 19.80
C PRO A 257 -14.89 -30.59 19.31
N ARG A 258 -13.71 -31.24 19.16
CA ARG A 258 -12.44 -30.65 18.74
C ARG A 258 -12.18 -30.90 17.26
N TYR A 259 -13.08 -30.51 16.40
CA TYR A 259 -13.14 -30.88 14.97
C TYR A 259 -11.83 -30.73 14.21
N HIS A 260 -11.13 -29.61 14.36
CA HIS A 260 -9.88 -29.35 13.65
C HIS A 260 -8.73 -30.27 14.11
N LEU A 261 -8.70 -30.65 15.39
CA LEU A 261 -7.71 -31.62 15.90
C LEU A 261 -8.04 -33.03 15.42
N TYR A 262 -9.31 -33.37 15.34
CA TYR A 262 -9.75 -34.66 14.78
C TYR A 262 -9.42 -34.78 13.30
N LEU A 263 -9.45 -33.68 12.54
CA LEU A 263 -9.02 -33.66 11.13
C LEU A 263 -7.54 -34.04 11.02
N THR A 264 -6.67 -33.31 11.74
CA THR A 264 -5.22 -33.54 11.71
C THR A 264 -4.85 -34.96 12.23
N TYR A 265 -5.51 -35.40 13.31
CA TYR A 265 -5.27 -36.74 13.82
C TYR A 265 -5.79 -37.83 12.88
N GLY A 266 -6.93 -37.62 12.25
CA GLY A 266 -7.46 -38.50 11.21
C GLY A 266 -6.55 -38.61 9.98
N GLU A 267 -5.92 -37.49 9.56
CA GLU A 267 -4.90 -37.50 8.52
C GLU A 267 -3.68 -38.34 8.93
N TYR A 268 -3.16 -38.11 10.15
CA TYR A 268 -2.07 -38.93 10.69
C TYR A 268 -2.37 -40.44 10.63
N LEU A 269 -3.56 -40.83 11.12
CA LEU A 269 -4.00 -42.21 11.13
C LEU A 269 -4.14 -42.80 9.71
N LEU A 270 -4.60 -41.99 8.76
CA LEU A 270 -4.66 -42.37 7.34
C LEU A 270 -3.25 -42.60 6.79
N LYS A 271 -2.32 -41.68 7.03
CA LYS A 271 -0.91 -41.80 6.56
C LYS A 271 -0.17 -42.99 7.17
N THR A 272 -0.57 -43.39 8.37
CA THR A 272 -0.03 -44.57 9.07
C THR A 272 -0.86 -45.85 8.86
N ALA A 273 -1.76 -45.84 7.86
CA ALA A 273 -2.59 -46.96 7.45
C ALA A 273 -3.56 -47.51 8.52
N GLN A 274 -3.91 -46.71 9.53
CA GLN A 274 -4.87 -47.05 10.59
C GLN A 274 -6.28 -46.63 10.17
N TYR A 275 -6.79 -47.22 9.07
CA TYR A 275 -7.96 -46.72 8.34
C TYR A 275 -9.26 -46.63 9.16
N ASP A 276 -9.52 -47.60 10.06
CA ASP A 276 -10.75 -47.62 10.84
C ASP A 276 -10.77 -46.51 11.89
N SER A 277 -9.64 -46.30 12.57
CA SER A 277 -9.47 -45.19 13.50
C SER A 277 -9.51 -43.83 12.78
N ALA A 278 -8.84 -43.76 11.61
CA ALA A 278 -8.88 -42.55 10.77
C ALA A 278 -10.33 -42.18 10.41
N GLN A 279 -11.10 -43.16 9.93
CA GLN A 279 -12.50 -42.98 9.55
C GLN A 279 -13.36 -42.48 10.73
N TYR A 280 -13.11 -43.01 11.94
CA TYR A 280 -13.84 -42.55 13.12
C TYR A 280 -13.59 -41.07 13.40
N TYR A 281 -12.34 -40.63 13.48
CA TYR A 281 -12.00 -39.23 13.77
C TYR A 281 -12.40 -38.28 12.65
N LEU A 282 -12.28 -38.66 11.39
CA LEU A 282 -12.69 -37.86 10.24
C LEU A 282 -14.20 -37.69 10.15
N LYS A 283 -14.99 -38.70 10.53
CA LYS A 283 -16.45 -38.57 10.65
C LYS A 283 -16.87 -37.60 11.76
N GLN A 284 -16.11 -37.57 12.87
CA GLN A 284 -16.33 -36.55 13.92
C GLN A 284 -15.96 -35.16 13.40
N SER A 285 -14.84 -35.03 12.72
CA SER A 285 -14.38 -33.77 12.13
C SER A 285 -15.33 -33.22 11.05
N LEU A 286 -15.99 -34.11 10.30
CA LEU A 286 -16.97 -33.74 9.27
C LEU A 286 -18.19 -32.99 9.82
N GLN A 287 -18.47 -33.10 11.13
CA GLN A 287 -19.56 -32.37 11.80
C GLN A 287 -19.18 -30.91 12.11
N SER A 288 -18.00 -30.46 11.75
CA SER A 288 -17.55 -29.08 11.94
C SER A 288 -18.46 -28.11 11.19
N PRO A 289 -18.81 -26.94 11.78
CA PRO A 289 -19.46 -25.87 11.03
C PRO A 289 -18.52 -25.20 10.01
N ASN A 290 -17.21 -25.44 10.09
CA ASN A 290 -16.22 -24.86 9.20
C ASN A 290 -16.10 -25.64 7.90
N ILE A 291 -16.40 -24.99 6.76
CA ILE A 291 -16.42 -25.59 5.42
C ILE A 291 -15.05 -26.18 4.99
N TYR A 292 -13.94 -25.56 5.40
CA TYR A 292 -12.59 -26.07 5.09
C TYR A 292 -12.30 -27.36 5.85
N THR A 293 -12.72 -27.44 7.12
CA THR A 293 -12.61 -28.66 7.93
C THR A 293 -13.46 -29.77 7.34
N GLN A 294 -14.69 -29.49 6.89
CA GLN A 294 -15.54 -30.45 6.20
C GLN A 294 -14.90 -30.97 4.90
N ALA A 295 -14.41 -30.04 4.07
CA ALA A 295 -13.77 -30.41 2.80
C ALA A 295 -12.53 -31.29 3.03
N GLY A 296 -11.67 -30.95 3.99
CA GLY A 296 -10.52 -31.78 4.37
C GLY A 296 -10.95 -33.16 4.84
N SER A 297 -11.99 -33.24 5.68
CA SER A 297 -12.54 -34.52 6.18
C SER A 297 -13.07 -35.40 5.05
N LEU A 298 -13.83 -34.84 4.12
CA LEU A 298 -14.38 -35.56 2.96
C LEU A 298 -13.26 -36.09 2.04
N ASN A 299 -12.24 -35.25 1.79
CA ASN A 299 -11.09 -35.66 0.99
C ASN A 299 -10.38 -36.87 1.61
N PHE A 300 -10.09 -36.82 2.91
CA PHE A 300 -9.41 -37.94 3.59
C PHE A 300 -10.30 -39.18 3.72
N LEU A 301 -11.61 -39.01 3.95
CA LEU A 301 -12.56 -40.12 3.92
C LEU A 301 -12.61 -40.79 2.53
N ALA A 302 -12.65 -40.01 1.47
CA ALA A 302 -12.55 -40.56 0.12
C ALA A 302 -11.26 -41.34 -0.10
N GLN A 303 -10.11 -40.80 0.37
CA GLN A 303 -8.83 -41.52 0.27
C GLN A 303 -8.86 -42.86 1.02
N ILE A 304 -9.48 -42.94 2.20
CA ILE A 304 -9.65 -44.20 2.95
C ILE A 304 -10.45 -45.22 2.15
N GLU A 305 -11.61 -44.82 1.61
CA GLU A 305 -12.46 -45.73 0.87
C GLU A 305 -11.79 -46.21 -0.44
N ARG A 306 -11.00 -45.36 -1.06
CA ARG A 306 -10.14 -45.75 -2.19
C ARG A 306 -9.14 -46.82 -1.78
N GLN A 307 -8.49 -46.72 -0.63
CA GLN A 307 -7.57 -47.72 -0.14
C GLN A 307 -8.26 -49.04 0.23
N LYS A 308 -9.49 -48.95 0.74
CA LYS A 308 -10.35 -50.11 1.02
C LYS A 308 -10.99 -50.72 -0.24
N SER A 309 -10.79 -50.09 -1.43
CA SER A 309 -11.43 -50.46 -2.71
C SER A 309 -12.97 -50.38 -2.72
N ASP A 310 -13.53 -49.59 -1.79
CA ASP A 310 -14.98 -49.28 -1.76
C ASP A 310 -15.29 -48.09 -2.65
N LEU A 311 -15.50 -48.34 -3.93
CA LEU A 311 -15.75 -47.31 -4.93
C LEU A 311 -17.07 -46.55 -4.71
N ILE A 312 -18.09 -47.21 -4.11
CA ILE A 312 -19.39 -46.58 -3.87
C ILE A 312 -19.24 -45.45 -2.87
N HIS A 313 -18.63 -45.71 -1.73
CA HIS A 313 -18.40 -44.69 -0.69
C HIS A 313 -17.33 -43.68 -1.11
N TYR A 314 -16.30 -44.12 -1.87
CA TYR A 314 -15.33 -43.23 -2.47
C TYR A 314 -16.01 -42.12 -3.29
N PHE A 315 -16.85 -42.49 -4.29
CA PHE A 315 -17.51 -41.48 -5.13
C PHE A 315 -18.48 -40.60 -4.34
N LYS A 316 -19.17 -41.16 -3.34
CA LYS A 316 -20.06 -40.38 -2.47
C LYS A 316 -19.30 -39.27 -1.70
N TYR A 317 -18.14 -39.60 -1.10
CA TYR A 317 -17.34 -38.58 -0.37
C TYR A 317 -16.65 -37.63 -1.34
N TRP A 318 -16.18 -38.14 -2.48
CA TRP A 318 -15.52 -37.34 -3.50
C TRP A 318 -16.46 -36.30 -4.13
N ASP A 319 -17.68 -36.67 -4.50
CA ASP A 319 -18.67 -35.72 -5.05
C ASP A 319 -19.01 -34.61 -4.07
N HIS A 320 -19.19 -34.96 -2.79
CA HIS A 320 -19.40 -33.95 -1.74
C HIS A 320 -18.19 -33.03 -1.57
N TYR A 321 -16.99 -33.59 -1.61
CA TYR A 321 -15.74 -32.81 -1.56
C TYR A 321 -15.64 -31.83 -2.73
N GLU A 322 -15.90 -32.29 -3.96
CA GLU A 322 -15.87 -31.45 -5.16
C GLU A 322 -16.91 -30.31 -5.07
N GLN A 323 -18.13 -30.57 -4.62
CA GLN A 323 -19.15 -29.54 -4.40
C GLN A 323 -18.70 -28.48 -3.40
N LEU A 324 -18.12 -28.88 -2.29
CA LEU A 324 -17.60 -27.92 -1.29
C LEU A 324 -16.39 -27.16 -1.82
N ARG A 325 -15.47 -27.83 -2.52
CA ARG A 325 -14.31 -27.21 -3.16
C ARG A 325 -14.72 -26.15 -4.19
N ASP A 326 -15.71 -26.46 -5.03
CA ASP A 326 -16.23 -25.52 -6.00
C ASP A 326 -16.92 -24.32 -5.32
N SER A 327 -17.67 -24.56 -4.24
CA SER A 327 -18.24 -23.49 -3.42
C SER A 327 -17.16 -22.59 -2.81
N ILE A 328 -16.11 -23.19 -2.25
CA ILE A 328 -14.94 -22.45 -1.72
C ILE A 328 -14.30 -21.63 -2.84
N ARG A 329 -14.07 -22.21 -4.02
CA ARG A 329 -13.44 -21.54 -5.17
C ARG A 329 -14.28 -20.38 -5.70
N ILE A 330 -15.61 -20.55 -5.81
CA ILE A 330 -16.52 -19.48 -6.23
C ILE A 330 -16.49 -18.32 -5.24
N ASN A 331 -16.51 -18.62 -3.94
CA ASN A 331 -16.48 -17.61 -2.89
C ASN A 331 -15.10 -16.95 -2.70
N SER A 332 -14.03 -17.59 -3.20
CA SER A 332 -12.67 -17.02 -3.06
C SER A 332 -12.46 -15.77 -3.91
N HIS A 333 -13.12 -15.67 -5.08
CA HIS A 333 -12.94 -14.53 -5.99
C HIS A 333 -11.46 -14.14 -6.24
N TYR A 334 -10.58 -15.15 -6.33
CA TYR A 334 -9.13 -14.98 -6.37
C TYR A 334 -8.66 -13.88 -7.34
N GLU A 335 -9.14 -13.88 -8.58
CA GLU A 335 -8.78 -12.88 -9.58
C GLU A 335 -9.27 -11.47 -9.18
N ASN A 336 -10.48 -11.38 -8.61
CA ASN A 336 -11.04 -10.10 -8.16
C ASN A 336 -10.25 -9.56 -6.94
N ILE A 337 -9.81 -10.45 -6.04
CA ILE A 337 -8.99 -10.09 -4.88
C ILE A 337 -7.63 -9.54 -5.33
N ARG A 338 -6.99 -10.19 -6.30
CA ARG A 338 -5.73 -9.69 -6.90
C ARG A 338 -5.93 -8.34 -7.60
N MET A 339 -7.03 -8.19 -8.34
CA MET A 339 -7.38 -6.95 -9.02
C MET A 339 -7.57 -5.80 -8.02
N VAL A 340 -8.36 -6.01 -6.96
CA VAL A 340 -8.59 -4.99 -5.92
C VAL A 340 -7.27 -4.64 -5.22
N GLN A 341 -6.43 -5.62 -4.90
CA GLN A 341 -5.11 -5.36 -4.32
C GLN A 341 -4.21 -4.55 -5.26
N SER A 342 -4.21 -4.87 -6.55
CA SER A 342 -3.44 -4.12 -7.54
C SER A 342 -3.92 -2.68 -7.68
N MET A 343 -5.25 -2.47 -7.69
CA MET A 343 -5.84 -1.13 -7.72
C MET A 343 -5.51 -0.33 -6.45
N PHE A 344 -5.62 -0.95 -5.29
CA PHE A 344 -5.26 -0.32 -4.01
C PHE A 344 -3.77 0.07 -3.98
N ASN A 345 -2.89 -0.85 -4.36
CA ASN A 345 -1.45 -0.56 -4.42
C ASN A 345 -1.14 0.56 -5.41
N TYR A 346 -1.82 0.58 -6.57
CA TYR A 346 -1.67 1.67 -7.54
C TYR A 346 -2.13 3.01 -6.97
N GLN A 347 -3.29 3.05 -6.31
CA GLN A 347 -3.80 4.25 -5.65
C GLN A 347 -2.86 4.71 -4.54
N HIS A 348 -2.40 3.80 -3.68
CA HIS A 348 -1.46 4.11 -2.61
C HIS A 348 -0.14 4.69 -3.14
N ILE A 349 0.43 4.10 -4.20
CA ILE A 349 1.63 4.63 -4.87
C ILE A 349 1.36 6.01 -5.47
N ALA A 350 0.18 6.22 -6.07
CA ALA A 350 -0.21 7.51 -6.63
C ALA A 350 -0.36 8.57 -5.52
N ASP A 351 -0.96 8.21 -4.39
CA ASP A 351 -1.13 9.10 -3.24
C ASP A 351 0.20 9.42 -2.54
N GLU A 352 1.09 8.43 -2.38
CA GLU A 352 2.44 8.66 -1.90
C GLU A 352 3.20 9.62 -2.82
N LYS A 353 3.14 9.38 -4.13
CA LYS A 353 3.75 10.27 -5.12
C LYS A 353 3.20 11.68 -5.00
N LEU A 354 1.87 11.83 -4.86
CA LEU A 354 1.23 13.13 -4.68
C LEU A 354 1.69 13.81 -3.39
N LYS A 355 1.82 13.07 -2.28
CA LYS A 355 2.38 13.59 -1.01
C LYS A 355 3.81 14.07 -1.19
N TYR A 356 4.68 13.28 -1.84
CA TYR A 356 6.05 13.69 -2.16
C TYR A 356 6.10 14.94 -3.04
N GLU A 357 5.23 15.03 -4.04
CA GLU A 357 5.11 16.22 -4.89
C GLU A 357 4.64 17.45 -4.10
N GLN A 358 3.69 17.27 -3.19
CA GLN A 358 3.22 18.34 -2.29
C GLN A 358 4.30 18.78 -1.29
N GLU A 359 5.05 17.84 -0.72
CA GLU A 359 6.18 18.14 0.17
C GLU A 359 7.31 18.85 -0.57
N ALA A 360 7.64 18.38 -1.78
CA ALA A 360 8.61 19.05 -2.65
C ALA A 360 8.15 20.47 -3.01
N ALA A 361 6.87 20.65 -3.34
CA ALA A 361 6.29 21.97 -3.58
C ALA A 361 6.35 22.88 -2.35
N ARG A 362 6.07 22.35 -1.15
CA ARG A 362 6.24 23.10 0.12
C ARG A 362 7.69 23.49 0.37
N GLN A 363 8.63 22.58 0.16
CA GLN A 363 10.06 22.89 0.29
C GLN A 363 10.49 23.96 -0.71
N MET A 364 9.99 23.89 -1.96
CA MET A 364 10.23 24.92 -2.96
C MET A 364 9.67 26.29 -2.54
N ILE A 365 8.47 26.32 -1.98
CA ILE A 365 7.89 27.57 -1.44
C ILE A 365 8.78 28.15 -0.33
N ILE A 366 9.30 27.32 0.58
CA ILE A 366 10.22 27.76 1.64
C ILE A 366 11.52 28.30 1.04
N ILE A 367 12.07 27.61 0.03
CA ILE A 367 13.28 28.09 -0.67
C ILE A 367 13.00 29.43 -1.36
N TYR A 368 11.83 29.61 -1.99
CA TYR A 368 11.44 30.90 -2.58
C TYR A 368 11.26 31.99 -1.52
N GLN A 369 10.66 31.69 -0.37
CA GLN A 369 10.56 32.64 0.72
C GLN A 369 11.95 33.07 1.23
N ILE A 370 12.88 32.12 1.37
CA ILE A 370 14.27 32.42 1.74
C ILE A 370 14.96 33.25 0.66
N LEU A 371 14.77 32.91 -0.62
CA LEU A 371 15.30 33.68 -1.75
C LEU A 371 14.73 35.09 -1.82
N ILE A 372 13.44 35.25 -1.56
CA ILE A 372 12.79 36.58 -1.48
C ILE A 372 13.35 37.38 -0.30
N ILE A 373 13.51 36.76 0.86
CA ILE A 373 14.08 37.41 2.04
C ILE A 373 15.55 37.79 1.81
N THR A 374 16.35 36.89 1.23
CA THR A 374 17.75 37.17 0.90
C THR A 374 17.87 38.24 -0.22
N ALA A 375 17.00 38.19 -1.23
CA ALA A 375 16.92 39.24 -2.25
C ALA A 375 16.50 40.59 -1.64
N PHE A 376 15.58 40.60 -0.68
CA PHE A 376 15.18 41.79 0.03
C PHE A 376 16.30 42.37 0.91
N LEU A 377 17.03 41.50 1.61
CA LEU A 377 18.22 41.90 2.36
C LEU A 377 19.35 42.42 1.45
N PHE A 378 19.48 41.78 0.29
CA PHE A 378 20.44 42.23 -0.73
C PHE A 378 20.03 43.56 -1.35
N LEU A 379 18.74 43.76 -1.63
CA LEU A 379 18.20 45.02 -2.11
C LEU A 379 18.32 46.14 -1.08
N THR A 380 18.08 45.82 0.19
CA THR A 380 18.28 46.83 1.29
C THR A 380 19.74 47.14 1.48
N GLY A 381 20.65 46.15 1.44
CA GLY A 381 22.11 46.38 1.42
C GLY A 381 22.58 47.19 0.21
N PHE A 382 22.01 46.86 -0.98
CA PHE A 382 22.30 47.58 -2.23
C PHE A 382 21.78 49.04 -2.18
N PHE A 383 20.64 49.29 -1.51
CA PHE A 383 20.10 50.63 -1.33
C PHE A 383 21.02 51.48 -0.41
N PHE A 384 21.62 50.87 0.62
CA PHE A 384 22.64 51.52 1.46
C PHE A 384 23.91 51.79 0.67
N PHE A 385 24.36 50.87 -0.18
CA PHE A 385 25.54 51.03 -1.05
C PHE A 385 25.31 52.11 -2.14
N LYS A 386 24.06 52.26 -2.60
CA LYS A 386 23.69 53.25 -3.63
C LYS A 386 23.74 54.70 -3.11
N LYS A 387 23.63 54.89 -1.79
CA LYS A 387 23.80 56.21 -1.17
C LYS A 387 25.25 56.74 -1.31
N GLU A 388 26.21 55.83 -1.53
CA GLU A 388 27.62 56.17 -1.75
C GLU A 388 28.04 56.26 -3.23
N GLN A 389 27.23 55.70 -4.16
CA GLN A 389 27.62 55.66 -5.58
C GLN A 389 26.75 56.47 -6.51
N LYS A 390 26.64 57.77 -6.28
CA LYS A 390 26.08 58.75 -7.26
C LYS A 390 26.85 58.83 -8.59
N LYS A 391 27.80 57.94 -8.87
CA LYS A 391 28.71 57.99 -10.06
C LYS A 391 28.39 56.94 -11.16
N LYS A 392 27.32 56.16 -11.11
CA LYS A 392 27.07 55.17 -12.17
C LYS A 392 25.78 55.38 -12.96
N LYS A 393 25.62 56.53 -13.56
CA LYS A 393 24.49 56.88 -14.47
C LYS A 393 24.40 55.96 -15.70
N LYS A 394 25.51 55.38 -16.15
CA LYS A 394 25.56 54.51 -17.36
C LYS A 394 24.92 53.15 -17.19
N LEU A 395 24.69 52.66 -15.97
CA LEU A 395 24.08 51.33 -15.76
C LEU A 395 22.55 51.42 -15.76
N LEU A 396 21.98 52.64 -15.55
CA LEU A 396 20.54 52.86 -15.54
C LEU A 396 19.98 52.74 -16.95
N ASP A 397 20.68 53.25 -17.96
CA ASP A 397 20.19 53.29 -19.37
C ASP A 397 20.13 51.87 -19.97
N LEU A 398 21.03 50.97 -19.54
CA LEU A 398 21.00 49.58 -20.01
C LEU A 398 19.83 48.77 -19.41
N LYS A 399 19.51 49.05 -18.14
CA LYS A 399 18.34 48.44 -17.47
C LYS A 399 17.01 48.96 -18.03
N GLU A 400 16.99 50.22 -18.45
CA GLU A 400 15.80 50.82 -19.07
C GLU A 400 15.53 50.19 -20.45
N GLN A 401 16.55 49.86 -21.21
CA GLN A 401 16.40 49.10 -22.46
C GLN A 401 15.89 47.67 -22.25
N GLN A 402 16.43 46.95 -21.25
CA GLN A 402 15.95 45.61 -20.93
C GLN A 402 14.52 45.59 -20.37
N TYR A 403 14.14 46.62 -19.61
CA TYR A 403 12.78 46.80 -19.13
C TYR A 403 11.79 47.03 -20.29
N LYS A 404 12.16 47.86 -21.28
CA LYS A 404 11.36 48.08 -22.49
C LYS A 404 11.18 46.82 -23.35
N GLN A 405 12.23 46.00 -23.46
CA GLN A 405 12.13 44.71 -24.15
C GLN A 405 11.24 43.71 -23.40
N SER A 406 11.35 43.66 -22.06
CA SER A 406 10.50 42.80 -21.24
C SER A 406 9.04 43.24 -21.24
N GLN A 407 8.78 44.56 -21.28
CA GLN A 407 7.43 45.16 -21.46
C GLN A 407 6.81 44.77 -22.81
N GLN A 408 7.61 44.75 -23.87
CA GLN A 408 7.16 44.33 -25.20
C GLN A 408 6.70 42.86 -25.18
N HIS A 409 7.48 41.98 -24.55
CA HIS A 409 7.11 40.56 -24.39
C HIS A 409 5.86 40.34 -23.53
N ILE A 410 5.68 41.13 -22.47
CA ILE A 410 4.45 41.09 -21.65
C ILE A 410 3.25 41.58 -22.45
N GLU A 411 3.42 42.57 -23.32
CA GLU A 411 2.36 43.10 -24.15
C GLU A 411 1.97 42.13 -25.28
N ASP A 412 2.93 41.46 -25.88
CA ASP A 412 2.70 40.37 -26.86
C ASP A 412 1.92 39.21 -26.22
N ASN A 413 2.26 38.82 -25.00
CA ASN A 413 1.55 37.79 -24.24
C ASN A 413 0.13 38.25 -23.84
N LYS A 414 -0.08 39.55 -23.48
CA LYS A 414 -1.42 40.10 -23.22
C LYS A 414 -2.30 40.14 -24.47
N GLN A 415 -1.73 40.40 -25.64
CA GLN A 415 -2.47 40.34 -26.92
C GLN A 415 -2.89 38.90 -27.24
N GLN A 416 -2.06 37.91 -26.97
CA GLN A 416 -2.46 36.50 -27.09
C GLN A 416 -3.56 36.13 -26.09
N ILE A 417 -3.48 36.61 -24.85
CA ILE A 417 -4.51 36.41 -23.82
C ILE A 417 -5.84 37.03 -24.28
N LYS A 418 -5.81 38.26 -24.77
CA LYS A 418 -7.01 38.97 -25.25
C LYS A 418 -7.64 38.32 -26.49
N TYR A 419 -6.83 37.73 -27.37
CA TYR A 419 -7.33 36.94 -28.48
C TYR A 419 -8.06 35.67 -28.00
N LEU A 420 -7.53 34.98 -27.00
CA LEU A 420 -8.14 33.80 -26.39
C LEU A 420 -9.42 34.17 -25.60
N GLU A 421 -9.44 35.31 -24.91
CA GLU A 421 -10.63 35.81 -24.19
C GLU A 421 -11.76 36.18 -25.16
N ASN A 422 -11.45 36.82 -26.28
CA ASN A 422 -12.42 37.12 -27.33
C ASN A 422 -12.95 35.90 -28.08
N ALA A 423 -12.13 34.86 -28.22
CA ALA A 423 -12.56 33.56 -28.75
C ALA A 423 -13.48 32.80 -27.77
N LEU A 424 -13.39 33.11 -26.49
CA LEU A 424 -14.16 32.48 -25.40
C LEU A 424 -15.46 33.25 -25.06
N SER A 425 -15.56 34.52 -25.39
CA SER A 425 -16.74 35.36 -25.04
C SER A 425 -17.98 35.11 -25.90
N ASN A 426 -17.90 34.31 -26.96
CA ASN A 426 -19.02 33.99 -27.85
C ASN A 426 -19.85 32.76 -27.42
N GLY A 427 -19.77 32.28 -26.18
CA GLY A 427 -20.53 31.11 -25.69
C GLY A 427 -20.86 31.15 -24.19
N GLN A 428 -22.13 31.43 -23.93
CA GLN A 428 -22.96 31.24 -22.72
C GLN A 428 -22.34 31.32 -21.28
N GLU A 429 -23.01 32.12 -20.45
CA GLU A 429 -22.69 32.66 -19.12
C GLU A 429 -22.43 31.67 -17.96
N THR A 430 -22.62 30.37 -18.12
CA THR A 430 -22.49 29.42 -17.01
C THR A 430 -21.13 28.68 -16.93
N LEU A 431 -20.21 29.01 -17.81
CA LEU A 431 -18.91 28.34 -17.92
C LEU A 431 -17.69 29.18 -17.47
N SER A 432 -17.92 30.37 -16.87
CA SER A 432 -16.84 31.35 -16.64
C SER A 432 -15.80 30.92 -15.62
N ASP A 433 -16.22 30.27 -14.53
CA ASP A 433 -15.31 29.93 -13.43
C ASP A 433 -14.42 28.73 -13.73
N VAL A 434 -14.95 27.70 -14.39
CA VAL A 434 -14.16 26.53 -14.82
C VAL A 434 -13.16 26.91 -15.91
N LYS A 435 -13.55 27.81 -16.81
CA LYS A 435 -12.65 28.32 -17.87
C LYS A 435 -11.52 29.18 -17.31
N LYS A 436 -11.78 29.95 -16.27
CA LYS A 436 -10.79 30.79 -15.61
C LYS A 436 -9.76 29.92 -14.85
N GLN A 437 -10.22 28.87 -14.16
CA GLN A 437 -9.35 27.89 -13.49
C GLN A 437 -8.49 27.09 -14.48
N LEU A 438 -9.03 26.69 -15.63
CA LEU A 438 -8.28 25.99 -16.66
C LEU A 438 -7.19 26.88 -17.26
N PHE A 439 -7.49 28.15 -17.47
CA PHE A 439 -6.57 29.13 -18.01
C PHE A 439 -5.43 29.47 -17.05
N GLU A 440 -5.73 29.65 -15.76
CA GLU A 440 -4.71 29.86 -14.71
C GLU A 440 -3.80 28.62 -14.57
N THR A 441 -4.36 27.43 -14.70
CA THR A 441 -3.61 26.17 -14.65
C THR A 441 -2.67 26.01 -15.87
N GLN A 442 -3.13 26.38 -17.06
CA GLN A 442 -2.30 26.34 -18.28
C GLN A 442 -1.16 27.37 -18.24
N LYS A 443 -1.42 28.57 -17.75
CA LYS A 443 -0.41 29.62 -17.56
C LYS A 443 0.67 29.17 -16.57
N LEU A 444 0.24 28.59 -15.45
CA LEU A 444 1.15 28.04 -14.43
C LEU A 444 2.01 26.88 -14.98
N MET A 445 1.42 26.02 -15.81
CA MET A 445 2.16 24.93 -16.48
C MET A 445 3.24 25.47 -17.42
N LEU A 446 2.94 26.49 -18.24
CA LEU A 446 3.91 27.04 -19.18
C LEU A 446 5.07 27.76 -18.47
N GLU A 447 4.78 28.47 -17.38
CA GLU A 447 5.82 29.11 -16.55
C GLU A 447 6.70 28.07 -15.84
N MET A 448 6.14 26.97 -15.38
CA MET A 448 6.87 25.87 -14.77
C MET A 448 7.73 25.12 -15.79
N GLU A 449 7.22 24.89 -16.99
CA GLU A 449 7.94 24.19 -18.08
C GLU A 449 9.16 24.96 -18.57
N ASN A 450 9.03 26.29 -18.82
CA ASN A 450 10.14 27.16 -19.17
C ASN A 450 11.21 27.22 -18.08
N ARG A 451 10.80 27.17 -16.81
CA ARG A 451 11.71 27.15 -15.67
C ARG A 451 12.44 25.82 -15.53
N GLN A 452 11.76 24.68 -15.81
CA GLN A 452 12.39 23.36 -15.82
C GLN A 452 13.44 23.23 -16.92
N ILE A 453 13.18 23.80 -18.11
CA ILE A 453 14.11 23.80 -19.24
C ILE A 453 15.38 24.59 -18.87
N SER A 454 15.24 25.77 -18.29
CA SER A 454 16.38 26.59 -17.86
C SER A 454 17.21 25.92 -16.76
N LEU A 455 16.57 25.26 -15.77
CA LEU A 455 17.27 24.51 -14.72
C LEU A 455 18.00 23.29 -15.28
N LYS A 456 17.38 22.56 -16.21
CA LYS A 456 18.03 21.41 -16.87
C LYS A 456 19.25 21.82 -17.68
N GLN A 457 19.18 22.94 -18.42
CA GLN A 457 20.32 23.45 -19.21
C GLN A 457 21.49 23.83 -18.30
N ASN A 458 21.25 24.58 -17.23
CA ASN A 458 22.31 24.96 -16.29
C ASN A 458 22.95 23.74 -15.59
N THR A 459 22.13 22.73 -15.23
CA THR A 459 22.64 21.50 -14.61
C THR A 459 23.48 20.69 -15.60
N LEU A 460 23.05 20.58 -16.84
CA LEU A 460 23.78 19.85 -17.88
C LEU A 460 25.12 20.50 -18.19
N GLU A 461 25.18 21.84 -18.29
CA GLU A 461 26.44 22.57 -18.51
C GLU A 461 27.48 22.31 -17.38
N ILE A 462 27.00 22.25 -16.13
CA ILE A 462 27.88 21.93 -14.97
C ILE A 462 28.38 20.48 -15.09
N LEU A 463 27.52 19.53 -15.36
CA LEU A 463 27.86 18.11 -15.46
C LEU A 463 28.77 17.84 -16.65
N GLU A 464 28.57 18.48 -17.80
CA GLU A 464 29.47 18.38 -18.93
C GLU A 464 30.85 19.00 -18.66
N HIS A 465 30.86 20.10 -17.87
CA HIS A 465 32.11 20.71 -17.46
C HIS A 465 32.91 19.77 -16.55
N ASP A 466 32.25 19.14 -15.60
CA ASP A 466 32.87 18.16 -14.71
C ASP A 466 33.30 16.90 -15.45
N LEU A 467 32.50 16.40 -16.39
CA LEU A 467 32.87 15.30 -17.29
C LEU A 467 34.14 15.64 -18.08
N LYS A 468 34.20 16.83 -18.68
CA LYS A 468 35.38 17.30 -19.48
C LYS A 468 36.63 17.45 -18.61
N LYS A 469 36.52 17.71 -17.32
CA LYS A 469 37.61 17.78 -16.35
C LYS A 469 38.04 16.41 -15.80
N SER A 470 37.22 15.37 -15.96
CA SER A 470 37.55 14.05 -15.44
C SER A 470 38.83 13.49 -16.04
N ALA A 471 39.59 12.77 -15.21
CA ALA A 471 40.85 12.15 -15.65
C ALA A 471 40.63 11.18 -16.82
N LEU A 472 39.50 10.48 -16.83
CA LEU A 472 39.12 9.53 -17.86
C LEU A 472 38.79 10.23 -19.20
N TYR A 473 38.07 11.34 -19.19
CA TYR A 473 37.77 12.13 -20.39
C TYR A 473 39.07 12.68 -21.02
N ILE A 474 39.97 13.21 -20.19
CA ILE A 474 41.27 13.70 -20.63
C ILE A 474 42.13 12.56 -21.22
N LYS A 475 42.09 11.38 -20.58
CA LYS A 475 42.78 10.17 -21.09
C LYS A 475 42.24 9.76 -22.45
N ILE A 476 40.91 9.66 -22.61
CA ILE A 476 40.27 9.31 -23.89
C ILE A 476 40.74 10.21 -25.03
N HIS A 477 40.93 11.51 -24.77
CA HIS A 477 41.37 12.45 -25.78
C HIS A 477 42.89 12.39 -26.08
N LYS A 478 43.70 11.97 -25.11
CA LYS A 478 45.16 11.94 -25.24
C LYS A 478 45.72 10.57 -25.69
N THR A 479 45.08 9.48 -25.34
CA THR A 479 45.55 8.11 -25.52
C THR A 479 45.14 7.54 -26.89
N GLU A 480 46.01 6.76 -27.53
CA GLU A 480 45.70 5.97 -28.74
C GLU A 480 45.42 4.50 -28.43
N THR A 481 45.57 4.08 -27.20
CA THR A 481 45.32 2.70 -26.73
C THR A 481 43.90 2.52 -26.28
N GLY A 482 43.32 1.31 -26.45
CA GLY A 482 41.96 0.99 -25.99
C GLY A 482 41.80 1.09 -24.46
N LEU A 483 40.59 1.27 -24.02
CA LEU A 483 40.21 1.35 -22.59
C LEU A 483 40.11 -0.06 -21.99
N THR A 484 40.39 -0.17 -20.69
CA THR A 484 40.13 -1.38 -19.89
C THR A 484 38.67 -1.53 -19.57
N GLU A 485 38.21 -2.71 -19.15
CA GLU A 485 36.82 -2.95 -18.77
C GLU A 485 36.37 -2.07 -17.59
N SER A 486 37.28 -1.82 -16.63
CA SER A 486 36.99 -0.90 -15.49
C SER A 486 36.77 0.54 -15.98
N GLU A 487 37.56 0.99 -16.95
CA GLU A 487 37.45 2.34 -17.53
C GLU A 487 36.18 2.48 -18.39
N TRP A 488 35.75 1.41 -19.07
CA TRP A 488 34.47 1.40 -19.78
C TRP A 488 33.28 1.51 -18.80
N SER A 489 33.35 0.81 -17.67
CA SER A 489 32.34 0.89 -16.62
C SER A 489 32.29 2.29 -16.00
N GLU A 490 33.45 2.88 -15.71
CA GLU A 490 33.55 4.25 -15.19
C GLU A 490 33.02 5.28 -16.20
N LEU A 491 33.33 5.13 -17.50
CA LEU A 491 32.79 6.00 -18.53
C LEU A 491 31.27 5.92 -18.63
N GLY A 492 30.71 4.71 -18.54
CA GLY A 492 29.27 4.51 -18.54
C GLY A 492 28.60 5.25 -17.36
N LEU A 493 29.14 5.11 -16.16
CA LEU A 493 28.64 5.80 -14.97
C LEU A 493 28.73 7.34 -15.11
N LEU A 494 29.83 7.86 -15.64
CA LEU A 494 30.01 9.30 -15.87
C LEU A 494 29.02 9.84 -16.91
N ILE A 495 28.81 9.09 -18.00
CA ILE A 495 27.82 9.46 -19.03
C ILE A 495 26.40 9.41 -18.51
N ASP A 496 26.06 8.37 -17.77
CA ASP A 496 24.73 8.24 -17.17
C ASP A 496 24.45 9.35 -16.16
N ALA A 497 25.44 9.70 -15.35
CA ALA A 497 25.35 10.81 -14.41
C ALA A 497 25.23 12.18 -15.13
N THR A 498 25.94 12.36 -16.25
CA THR A 498 25.93 13.63 -16.99
C THR A 498 24.66 13.80 -17.83
N TYR A 499 24.23 12.74 -18.50
CA TYR A 499 23.15 12.78 -19.49
C TYR A 499 21.89 12.01 -19.03
N SER A 500 21.61 12.01 -17.72
CA SER A 500 20.37 11.49 -17.13
C SER A 500 20.00 10.06 -17.59
N ASP A 501 20.73 9.07 -17.08
CA ASP A 501 20.51 7.64 -17.37
C ASP A 501 20.55 7.30 -18.87
N PHE A 502 21.51 7.87 -19.58
CA PHE A 502 21.68 7.70 -21.03
C PHE A 502 21.65 6.23 -21.45
N SER A 503 22.34 5.35 -20.73
CA SER A 503 22.36 3.91 -20.99
C SER A 503 20.97 3.30 -20.95
N LYS A 504 20.19 3.66 -19.94
CA LYS A 504 18.80 3.18 -19.79
C LYS A 504 17.94 3.63 -20.96
N ARG A 505 18.04 4.89 -21.38
CA ARG A 505 17.28 5.40 -22.53
C ARG A 505 17.62 4.68 -23.84
N ILE A 506 18.88 4.32 -24.03
CA ILE A 506 19.30 3.49 -25.18
C ILE A 506 18.65 2.10 -25.10
N PHE A 507 18.63 1.44 -23.92
CA PHE A 507 18.00 0.13 -23.76
C PHE A 507 16.48 0.19 -23.82
N ASP A 508 15.85 1.28 -23.40
CA ASP A 508 14.39 1.49 -23.54
C ASP A 508 13.98 1.59 -25.02
N LEU A 509 14.84 2.19 -25.87
CA LEU A 509 14.62 2.23 -27.32
C LEU A 509 14.87 0.87 -27.99
N SER A 510 15.87 0.13 -27.55
CA SER A 510 16.17 -1.20 -28.07
C SER A 510 16.89 -2.06 -27.02
N PRO A 511 16.20 -3.04 -26.40
CA PRO A 511 16.80 -3.94 -25.41
C PRO A 511 17.92 -4.84 -25.96
N TYR A 512 18.07 -4.92 -27.29
CA TYR A 512 19.02 -5.79 -27.95
C TYR A 512 20.36 -5.09 -28.32
N VAL A 513 20.62 -3.89 -27.78
CA VAL A 513 21.91 -3.20 -27.95
C VAL A 513 22.99 -3.95 -27.18
N SER A 514 24.07 -4.33 -27.87
CA SER A 514 25.18 -5.00 -27.21
C SER A 514 26.05 -4.01 -26.43
N THR A 515 26.87 -4.53 -25.50
CA THR A 515 27.81 -3.72 -24.71
C THR A 515 28.76 -2.92 -25.60
N GLU A 516 29.24 -3.51 -26.71
CA GLU A 516 30.12 -2.84 -27.64
C GLU A 516 29.42 -1.75 -28.46
N GLU A 517 28.18 -1.99 -28.84
CA GLU A 517 27.33 -0.99 -29.49
C GLU A 517 27.04 0.19 -28.54
N LEU A 518 26.80 -0.08 -27.26
CA LEU A 518 26.58 0.95 -26.23
C LEU A 518 27.85 1.80 -26.03
N ARG A 519 29.03 1.19 -26.02
CA ARG A 519 30.34 1.90 -25.98
C ARG A 519 30.50 2.87 -27.13
N VAL A 520 30.08 2.49 -28.34
CA VAL A 520 30.05 3.42 -29.49
C VAL A 520 29.12 4.59 -29.24
N CYS A 521 27.91 4.35 -28.66
CA CYS A 521 27.00 5.42 -28.30
C CYS A 521 27.62 6.38 -27.27
N TYR A 522 28.32 5.87 -26.25
CA TYR A 522 29.05 6.70 -25.27
C TYR A 522 30.06 7.65 -25.92
N LEU A 523 30.89 7.11 -26.79
CA LEU A 523 31.95 7.89 -27.44
C LEU A 523 31.37 8.93 -28.42
N VAL A 524 30.28 8.60 -29.11
CA VAL A 524 29.58 9.56 -29.99
C VAL A 524 28.93 10.66 -29.14
N LYS A 525 28.27 10.31 -28.00
CA LYS A 525 27.63 11.28 -27.10
C LYS A 525 28.60 12.34 -26.59
N ILE A 526 29.83 11.97 -26.30
CA ILE A 526 30.91 12.91 -25.87
C ILE A 526 31.71 13.50 -27.01
N GLY A 527 31.28 13.34 -28.27
CA GLY A 527 31.85 13.99 -29.43
C GLY A 527 33.19 13.43 -29.91
N ILE A 528 33.50 12.16 -29.65
CA ILE A 528 34.77 11.56 -30.09
C ILE A 528 34.74 11.26 -31.61
N PRO A 529 35.75 11.70 -32.40
CA PRO A 529 35.81 11.47 -33.85
C PRO A 529 35.89 9.98 -34.19
N VAL A 530 35.29 9.57 -35.32
CA VAL A 530 35.22 8.17 -35.80
C VAL A 530 36.58 7.46 -35.82
N LYS A 531 37.65 8.14 -36.28
CA LYS A 531 39.02 7.58 -36.28
C LYS A 531 39.49 7.23 -34.87
N LYS A 532 39.15 8.07 -33.90
CA LYS A 532 39.51 7.87 -32.49
C LYS A 532 38.65 6.78 -31.84
N ILE A 533 37.35 6.73 -32.17
CA ILE A 533 36.46 5.62 -31.75
C ILE A 533 37.04 4.29 -32.25
N ALA A 534 37.47 4.22 -33.52
CA ALA A 534 38.06 3.02 -34.09
C ALA A 534 39.30 2.56 -33.30
N SER A 535 40.19 3.50 -32.94
CA SER A 535 41.39 3.22 -32.13
C SER A 535 41.00 2.70 -30.72
N LEU A 536 40.11 3.38 -30.02
CA LEU A 536 39.70 3.03 -28.66
C LEU A 536 38.94 1.68 -28.58
N MET A 537 38.14 1.37 -29.61
CA MET A 537 37.38 0.13 -29.72
C MET A 537 38.14 -1.02 -30.37
N ARG A 538 39.37 -0.78 -30.82
CA ARG A 538 40.21 -1.73 -31.63
C ARG A 538 39.47 -2.22 -32.88
N LEU A 539 38.75 -1.33 -33.55
CA LEU A 539 38.02 -1.56 -34.79
C LEU A 539 38.63 -0.78 -35.96
N THR A 540 38.19 -1.10 -37.17
CA THR A 540 38.49 -0.24 -38.32
C THR A 540 37.52 0.93 -38.38
N SER A 541 37.90 2.06 -39.00
CA SER A 541 36.98 3.20 -39.19
C SER A 541 35.74 2.81 -40.01
N SER A 542 35.88 1.88 -40.96
CA SER A 542 34.75 1.29 -41.70
C SER A 542 33.85 0.46 -40.78
N GLY A 543 34.43 -0.32 -39.85
CA GLY A 543 33.67 -1.10 -38.86
C GLY A 543 32.83 -0.22 -37.92
N VAL A 544 33.42 0.89 -37.44
CA VAL A 544 32.67 1.88 -36.61
C VAL A 544 31.54 2.52 -37.42
N THR A 545 31.79 2.87 -38.68
CA THR A 545 30.75 3.45 -39.56
C THR A 545 29.59 2.47 -39.80
N GLN A 546 29.90 1.19 -40.03
CA GLN A 546 28.90 0.13 -40.18
C GLN A 546 28.09 -0.09 -38.85
N CYS A 547 28.80 -0.05 -37.73
CA CYS A 547 28.14 -0.16 -36.40
C CYS A 547 27.15 0.99 -36.18
N ARG A 548 27.54 2.23 -36.47
CA ARG A 548 26.67 3.43 -36.35
C ARG A 548 25.45 3.35 -37.27
N LYS A 549 25.59 2.86 -38.50
CA LYS A 549 24.47 2.62 -39.42
C LYS A 549 23.46 1.62 -38.86
N ARG A 550 23.97 0.47 -38.40
CA ARG A 550 23.12 -0.57 -37.80
C ARG A 550 22.42 -0.09 -36.53
N LEU A 551 23.13 0.66 -35.66
CA LEU A 551 22.60 1.24 -34.48
C LEU A 551 21.48 2.24 -34.78
N TYR A 552 21.65 3.12 -35.77
CA TYR A 552 20.59 4.05 -36.16
C TYR A 552 19.29 3.31 -36.50
N LYS A 553 19.38 2.30 -37.38
CA LYS A 553 18.23 1.47 -37.75
C LYS A 553 17.63 0.74 -36.56
N LYS A 554 18.49 0.25 -35.65
CA LYS A 554 18.08 -0.52 -34.47
C LYS A 554 17.35 0.34 -33.44
N LEU A 555 17.76 1.61 -33.27
CA LEU A 555 17.24 2.53 -32.29
C LEU A 555 16.00 3.31 -32.79
N THR A 556 15.97 3.65 -34.11
CA THR A 556 14.93 4.52 -34.67
C THR A 556 13.94 3.79 -35.57
N HIS A 557 14.22 2.53 -35.94
CA HIS A 557 13.51 1.75 -36.96
C HIS A 557 13.49 2.41 -38.36
N GLU A 558 14.32 3.46 -38.59
CA GLU A 558 14.48 4.13 -39.86
C GLU A 558 15.63 3.50 -40.70
N PRO A 559 15.71 3.79 -42.02
CA PRO A 559 16.82 3.35 -42.87
C PRO A 559 18.17 3.82 -42.34
N GLU A 560 19.22 3.01 -42.57
CA GLU A 560 20.59 3.24 -42.10
C GLU A 560 21.14 4.61 -42.52
N ASN A 561 21.56 5.46 -41.57
CA ASN A 561 22.16 6.77 -41.80
C ASN A 561 23.15 7.12 -40.68
N THR A 562 24.36 7.51 -41.03
CA THR A 562 25.43 7.83 -40.08
C THR A 562 25.39 9.27 -39.59
N GLU A 563 25.00 10.22 -40.43
CA GLU A 563 24.90 11.63 -40.02
C GLU A 563 23.72 11.85 -39.07
N LYS A 564 22.58 11.24 -39.40
CA LYS A 564 21.43 11.26 -38.52
C LYS A 564 21.66 10.53 -37.21
N PHE A 565 22.51 9.47 -37.20
CA PHE A 565 22.87 8.77 -35.97
C PHE A 565 23.57 9.68 -34.96
N ASP A 566 24.58 10.43 -35.42
CA ASP A 566 25.34 11.31 -34.51
C ASP A 566 24.46 12.40 -33.95
N GLN A 567 23.58 12.98 -34.78
CA GLN A 567 22.60 13.95 -34.31
C GLN A 567 21.60 13.31 -33.32
N PHE A 568 21.06 12.13 -33.65
CA PHE A 568 20.14 11.41 -32.77
C PHE A 568 20.74 11.09 -31.39
N ILE A 569 22.01 10.61 -31.37
CA ILE A 569 22.72 10.34 -30.10
C ILE A 569 23.06 11.65 -29.37
N ALA A 570 23.34 12.73 -30.07
CA ALA A 570 23.57 14.03 -29.44
C ALA A 570 22.31 14.59 -28.78
N ASP A 571 21.16 14.40 -29.42
CA ASP A 571 19.87 14.87 -28.92
C ASP A 571 19.26 13.94 -27.83
N LEU A 572 19.66 12.68 -27.85
CA LEU A 572 19.26 11.70 -26.84
C LEU A 572 19.96 11.95 -25.50
#